data_8c5b06735cb6fd3ea3f2c4e27a4aa909
#
_entry.id   8c5b06735cb6fd3ea3f2c4e27a4aa909
#
_cell.length_a   1.000
_cell.length_b   1.000
_cell.length_c   1.000
_cell.angle_alpha   90.00
_cell.angle_beta   90.00
_cell.angle_gamma   90.00
#
_symmetry.space_group_name_H-M   'P 1'
#
loop_
_entity.id
_entity.type
_entity.pdbx_description
1 polymer ?
#
loop_
_entity_poly.entity_id
_entity_poly.type
_entity_poly.pdbx_seq_one_letter_code
_entity_poly.pdbx_strand_id
1 'polypeptide(L)'
;MRVRIAAAAIVAWLVAGCSGDDRTPPSTQVASTTAPVSIPADRWRTVLVAGDNSSPAFDNGIDTLRERLTAMGVRNISAYSASPARTGQLSSARNVESALSAGGGEACFVYMTSHGDERGFFLRPDRRLLAPAALDQALAAGCGERPTVLVVSACHSGTFINAASRRPNRIILAAAATDRASFGCGADNDYTYYDQCFLQQLDAATTWSGLAAATRACVETLERRLGVRRPSQPQLFVGTEVANLRLPGR
;
A
#
# COMPACT_ATOMS: atom_id res chain seq x y z
N MET A 1 -36.88 77.66 -34.33
CA MET A 1 -37.46 76.33 -34.07
C MET A 1 -37.32 76.04 -32.60
N ARG A 2 -38.41 75.96 -31.84
CA ARG A 2 -38.44 75.98 -30.38
C ARG A 2 -38.40 74.54 -29.84
N VAL A 3 -37.46 74.19 -29.04
CA VAL A 3 -37.37 72.93 -28.34
C VAL A 3 -38.01 73.11 -26.94
N ARG A 4 -39.04 72.29 -26.65
CA ARG A 4 -39.68 72.21 -25.33
C ARG A 4 -39.01 71.15 -24.54
N ILE A 5 -38.55 71.48 -23.34
CA ILE A 5 -38.01 70.58 -22.33
C ILE A 5 -39.18 70.14 -21.42
N ALA A 6 -39.45 68.87 -21.36
CA ALA A 6 -40.39 68.31 -20.41
C ALA A 6 -39.60 67.76 -19.19
N ALA A 7 -39.95 68.24 -17.99
CA ALA A 7 -39.40 67.77 -16.74
C ALA A 7 -40.19 66.53 -16.27
N ALA A 8 -39.48 65.42 -16.04
CA ALA A 8 -40.06 64.23 -15.43
C ALA A 8 -39.65 64.16 -13.92
N ALA A 9 -40.66 64.15 -13.08
CA ALA A 9 -40.49 63.99 -11.63
C ALA A 9 -40.19 62.54 -11.26
N ILE A 10 -39.06 62.30 -10.57
CA ILE A 10 -38.69 60.99 -10.05
C ILE A 10 -39.23 60.86 -8.63
N VAL A 11 -40.20 59.97 -8.43
CA VAL A 11 -40.70 59.54 -7.12
C VAL A 11 -39.75 58.45 -6.58
N ALA A 12 -38.99 58.77 -5.50
CA ALA A 12 -38.14 57.82 -4.82
C ALA A 12 -39.01 57.00 -3.84
N TRP A 13 -39.08 55.67 -4.11
CA TRP A 13 -39.61 54.72 -3.15
C TRP A 13 -38.46 54.21 -2.24
N LEU A 14 -38.53 54.54 -0.95
CA LEU A 14 -37.70 53.95 0.09
C LEU A 14 -38.21 52.51 0.37
N VAL A 15 -37.53 51.50 -0.09
CA VAL A 15 -37.74 50.14 0.35
C VAL A 15 -36.81 49.88 1.53
N ALA A 16 -37.42 49.75 2.71
CA ALA A 16 -36.72 49.27 3.90
C ALA A 16 -36.41 47.77 3.73
N GLY A 17 -35.19 47.43 3.36
CA GLY A 17 -34.69 46.06 3.32
C GLY A 17 -34.37 45.58 4.74
N CYS A 18 -35.14 44.60 5.24
CA CYS A 18 -34.74 43.79 6.39
C CYS A 18 -33.55 42.91 5.99
N SER A 19 -32.35 43.25 6.49
CA SER A 19 -31.18 42.36 6.39
C SER A 19 -31.39 41.16 7.34
N GLY A 20 -31.85 40.06 6.81
CA GLY A 20 -31.81 38.77 7.50
C GLY A 20 -30.34 38.31 7.56
N ASP A 21 -29.82 38.24 8.77
CA ASP A 21 -28.47 37.73 9.09
C ASP A 21 -28.52 36.18 8.96
N ASP A 22 -28.34 35.70 7.74
CA ASP A 22 -28.28 34.26 7.44
C ASP A 22 -26.90 33.74 7.85
N ARG A 23 -26.67 33.66 9.16
CA ARG A 23 -25.51 32.95 9.73
C ARG A 23 -25.80 31.46 9.68
N THR A 24 -25.47 30.82 8.56
CA THR A 24 -25.30 29.38 8.50
C THR A 24 -24.27 28.99 9.56
N PRO A 25 -24.60 28.15 10.56
CA PRO A 25 -23.59 27.72 11.51
C PRO A 25 -22.49 26.95 10.76
N PRO A 26 -21.21 27.11 11.11
CA PRO A 26 -20.13 26.34 10.51
C PRO A 26 -20.46 24.86 10.70
N SER A 27 -20.61 24.10 9.61
CA SER A 27 -20.74 22.67 9.66
C SER A 27 -19.48 22.12 10.29
N THR A 28 -19.56 21.74 11.56
CA THR A 28 -18.53 21.00 12.25
C THR A 28 -18.42 19.65 11.56
N GLN A 29 -17.48 19.53 10.63
CA GLN A 29 -17.05 18.22 10.15
C GLN A 29 -16.49 17.48 11.37
N VAL A 30 -17.33 16.65 11.96
CA VAL A 30 -16.88 15.65 12.93
C VAL A 30 -15.99 14.70 12.13
N ALA A 31 -14.68 14.87 12.25
CA ALA A 31 -13.74 13.87 11.78
C ALA A 31 -14.11 12.59 12.54
N SER A 32 -14.69 11.63 11.84
CA SER A 32 -14.95 10.30 12.37
C SER A 32 -13.61 9.67 12.68
N THR A 33 -13.12 9.85 13.89
CA THR A 33 -11.96 9.13 14.41
C THR A 33 -12.40 7.70 14.67
N THR A 34 -12.40 6.88 13.62
CA THR A 34 -12.56 5.44 13.76
C THR A 34 -11.50 4.94 14.74
N ALA A 35 -11.90 4.22 15.78
CA ALA A 35 -10.98 3.68 16.78
C ALA A 35 -9.87 2.87 16.11
N PRO A 36 -8.64 2.85 16.65
CA PRO A 36 -7.56 2.04 16.11
C PRO A 36 -7.93 0.57 16.10
N VAL A 37 -7.79 -0.09 14.95
CA VAL A 37 -7.98 -1.54 14.81
C VAL A 37 -6.66 -2.19 15.20
N SER A 38 -6.63 -2.90 16.34
CA SER A 38 -5.46 -3.63 16.82
C SER A 38 -5.76 -5.12 16.86
N ILE A 39 -4.87 -5.93 16.30
CA ILE A 39 -4.96 -7.38 16.26
C ILE A 39 -3.71 -7.94 16.94
N PRO A 40 -3.83 -8.86 17.92
CA PRO A 40 -2.68 -9.47 18.57
C PRO A 40 -1.67 -10.04 17.57
N ALA A 41 -0.37 -9.88 17.83
CA ALA A 41 0.67 -10.25 16.88
C ALA A 41 0.64 -11.74 16.50
N ASP A 42 0.35 -12.61 17.46
CA ASP A 42 0.24 -14.06 17.26
C ASP A 42 -0.99 -14.50 16.45
N ARG A 43 -1.94 -13.57 16.22
CA ARG A 43 -3.14 -13.79 15.39
C ARG A 43 -2.96 -13.38 13.94
N TRP A 44 -1.80 -12.81 13.58
CA TRP A 44 -1.46 -12.53 12.21
C TRP A 44 -0.97 -13.77 11.49
N ARG A 45 -1.50 -14.03 10.30
CA ARG A 45 -0.95 -14.97 9.34
C ARG A 45 -0.12 -14.21 8.32
N THR A 46 1.15 -14.60 8.16
CA THR A 46 2.10 -13.89 7.29
C THR A 46 2.64 -14.82 6.21
N VAL A 47 2.68 -14.32 4.97
CA VAL A 47 3.33 -14.98 3.83
C VAL A 47 4.38 -14.04 3.25
N LEU A 48 5.63 -14.47 3.23
CA LEU A 48 6.78 -13.74 2.69
C LEU A 48 7.29 -14.44 1.42
N VAL A 49 7.51 -13.70 0.34
CA VAL A 49 7.90 -14.28 -0.96
C VAL A 49 9.06 -13.50 -1.56
N ALA A 50 10.23 -14.15 -1.73
CA ALA A 50 11.28 -13.72 -2.65
C ALA A 50 11.10 -14.50 -3.97
N GLY A 51 10.64 -13.80 -5.01
CA GLY A 51 10.28 -14.45 -6.27
C GLY A 51 11.47 -14.76 -7.18
N ASP A 52 12.61 -14.10 -6.96
CA ASP A 52 13.81 -14.22 -7.78
C ASP A 52 15.07 -14.33 -6.92
N ASN A 53 16.09 -15.01 -7.41
CA ASN A 53 17.39 -15.16 -6.75
C ASN A 53 18.57 -14.64 -7.61
N SER A 54 18.30 -13.85 -8.64
CA SER A 54 19.35 -13.18 -9.43
C SER A 54 20.03 -12.03 -8.68
N SER A 55 19.40 -11.57 -7.59
CA SER A 55 19.95 -10.60 -6.64
C SER A 55 19.73 -11.10 -5.22
N PRO A 56 20.71 -10.93 -4.31
CA PRO A 56 20.52 -11.26 -2.90
C PRO A 56 19.49 -10.35 -2.21
N ALA A 57 19.21 -9.18 -2.76
CA ALA A 57 18.34 -8.17 -2.20
C ALA A 57 16.94 -8.69 -1.86
N PHE A 58 16.39 -9.56 -2.69
CA PHE A 58 15.05 -10.12 -2.48
C PHE A 58 15.00 -11.07 -1.27
N ASP A 59 15.94 -12.01 -1.20
CA ASP A 59 16.04 -12.94 -0.08
C ASP A 59 16.37 -12.21 1.23
N ASN A 60 17.32 -11.28 1.21
CA ASN A 60 17.68 -10.47 2.38
C ASN A 60 16.47 -9.68 2.90
N GLY A 61 15.63 -9.15 2.00
CA GLY A 61 14.41 -8.42 2.35
C GLY A 61 13.45 -9.27 3.17
N ILE A 62 13.12 -10.49 2.69
CA ILE A 62 12.18 -11.37 3.41
C ILE A 62 12.80 -11.97 4.69
N ASP A 63 14.11 -12.26 4.71
CA ASP A 63 14.78 -12.80 5.89
C ASP A 63 14.78 -11.78 7.03
N THR A 64 15.22 -10.55 6.76
CA THR A 64 15.20 -9.46 7.75
C THR A 64 13.78 -9.15 8.22
N LEU A 65 12.81 -9.13 7.31
CA LEU A 65 11.42 -8.90 7.68
C LEU A 65 10.87 -10.02 8.56
N ARG A 66 11.20 -11.28 8.28
CA ARG A 66 10.83 -12.43 9.10
C ARG A 66 11.36 -12.30 10.53
N GLU A 67 12.63 -11.94 10.67
CA GLU A 67 13.26 -11.74 11.99
C GLU A 67 12.54 -10.64 12.79
N ARG A 68 12.27 -9.50 12.18
CA ARG A 68 11.59 -8.36 12.84
C ARG A 68 10.16 -8.70 13.23
N LEU A 69 9.38 -9.33 12.34
CA LEU A 69 8.03 -9.76 12.64
C LEU A 69 8.00 -10.79 13.78
N THR A 70 8.96 -11.71 13.81
CA THR A 70 9.11 -12.68 14.92
C THR A 70 9.40 -11.94 16.24
N ALA A 71 10.27 -10.94 16.23
CA ALA A 71 10.55 -10.10 17.40
C ALA A 71 9.32 -9.28 17.84
N MET A 72 8.44 -8.87 16.90
CA MET A 72 7.15 -8.23 17.18
C MET A 72 6.09 -9.21 17.74
N GLY A 73 6.37 -10.51 17.79
CA GLY A 73 5.47 -11.54 18.33
C GLY A 73 4.63 -12.28 17.29
N VAL A 74 4.84 -12.05 16.00
CA VAL A 74 4.17 -12.83 14.94
C VAL A 74 4.71 -14.24 14.94
N ARG A 75 3.82 -15.25 15.01
CA ARG A 75 4.19 -16.68 15.13
C ARG A 75 3.91 -17.48 13.86
N ASN A 76 2.90 -17.12 13.09
CA ASN A 76 2.49 -17.84 11.89
C ASN A 76 3.09 -17.14 10.64
N ILE A 77 4.36 -17.45 10.33
CA ILE A 77 5.10 -16.89 9.19
C ILE A 77 5.53 -18.04 8.27
N SER A 78 5.07 -17.99 7.01
CA SER A 78 5.54 -18.87 5.94
C SER A 78 6.39 -18.06 4.97
N ALA A 79 7.60 -18.52 4.69
CA ALA A 79 8.53 -17.83 3.78
C ALA A 79 8.88 -18.72 2.58
N TYR A 80 8.86 -18.14 1.40
CA TYR A 80 9.13 -18.80 0.11
C TYR A 80 10.23 -18.04 -0.63
N SER A 81 11.18 -18.78 -1.19
CA SER A 81 12.31 -18.19 -1.93
C SER A 81 12.55 -18.96 -3.24
N ALA A 82 13.07 -18.28 -4.24
CA ALA A 82 13.63 -18.92 -5.42
C ALA A 82 14.92 -19.72 -5.11
N SER A 83 15.48 -19.51 -3.88
CA SER A 83 16.59 -20.28 -3.29
C SER A 83 16.07 -21.09 -2.10
N PRO A 84 15.51 -22.29 -2.29
CA PRO A 84 14.81 -23.02 -1.24
C PRO A 84 15.71 -23.38 -0.05
N ALA A 85 17.03 -23.39 -0.21
CA ALA A 85 17.98 -23.58 0.88
C ALA A 85 17.86 -22.50 1.98
N ARG A 86 17.33 -21.31 1.66
CA ARG A 86 17.16 -20.20 2.63
C ARG A 86 15.88 -20.32 3.46
N THR A 87 14.80 -20.83 2.87
CA THR A 87 13.48 -20.85 3.52
C THR A 87 12.92 -22.25 3.73
N GLY A 88 13.51 -23.28 3.12
CA GLY A 88 12.98 -24.63 3.04
C GLY A 88 11.82 -24.78 2.04
N GLN A 89 11.33 -23.67 1.45
CA GLN A 89 10.17 -23.68 0.56
C GLN A 89 10.45 -22.89 -0.72
N LEU A 90 10.17 -23.53 -1.87
CA LEU A 90 10.36 -22.92 -3.18
C LEU A 90 9.22 -21.95 -3.51
N SER A 91 9.56 -20.76 -4.00
CA SER A 91 8.60 -19.74 -4.46
C SER A 91 8.06 -20.06 -5.88
N SER A 92 7.63 -21.32 -6.11
CA SER A 92 6.89 -21.66 -7.32
C SER A 92 5.49 -21.07 -7.30
N ALA A 93 4.88 -20.81 -8.46
CA ALA A 93 3.52 -20.26 -8.54
C ALA A 93 2.52 -21.12 -7.73
N ARG A 94 2.60 -22.45 -7.87
CA ARG A 94 1.76 -23.38 -7.12
C ARG A 94 1.91 -23.20 -5.61
N ASN A 95 3.14 -23.14 -5.10
CA ASN A 95 3.40 -23.01 -3.66
C ASN A 95 2.92 -21.66 -3.14
N VAL A 96 3.19 -20.57 -3.88
CA VAL A 96 2.77 -19.22 -3.51
C VAL A 96 1.24 -19.11 -3.53
N GLU A 97 0.57 -19.55 -4.61
CA GLU A 97 -0.89 -19.55 -4.71
C GLU A 97 -1.54 -20.39 -3.61
N SER A 98 -1.00 -21.60 -3.32
CA SER A 98 -1.45 -22.45 -2.22
C SER A 98 -1.29 -21.77 -0.87
N ALA A 99 -0.12 -21.15 -0.63
CA ALA A 99 0.13 -20.42 0.61
C ALA A 99 -0.83 -19.24 0.79
N LEU A 100 -1.08 -18.48 -0.27
CA LEU A 100 -1.99 -17.33 -0.22
C LEU A 100 -3.44 -17.77 0.00
N SER A 101 -3.85 -18.90 -0.59
CA SER A 101 -5.20 -19.45 -0.49
C SER A 101 -5.47 -20.19 0.82
N ALA A 102 -4.44 -20.55 1.56
CA ALA A 102 -4.60 -21.20 2.86
C ALA A 102 -5.24 -20.23 3.86
N GLY A 103 -6.22 -20.69 4.61
CA GLY A 103 -6.87 -19.91 5.66
C GLY A 103 -6.01 -19.77 6.93
N GLY A 104 -6.55 -19.07 7.93
CA GLY A 104 -5.96 -18.94 9.27
C GLY A 104 -5.64 -17.52 9.69
N GLY A 105 -5.44 -17.32 11.01
CA GLY A 105 -5.24 -16.02 11.62
C GLY A 105 -6.51 -15.15 11.66
N GLU A 106 -6.41 -14.02 12.35
CA GLU A 106 -7.46 -12.99 12.40
C GLU A 106 -7.15 -11.84 11.45
N ALA A 107 -5.91 -11.74 10.98
CA ALA A 107 -5.46 -10.84 9.92
C ALA A 107 -4.43 -11.51 9.01
N CYS A 108 -4.31 -11.01 7.79
CA CYS A 108 -3.33 -11.47 6.81
C CYS A 108 -2.29 -10.38 6.53
N PHE A 109 -1.03 -10.77 6.51
CA PHE A 109 0.05 -9.96 5.97
C PHE A 109 0.78 -10.71 4.86
N VAL A 110 0.87 -10.13 3.69
CA VAL A 110 1.59 -10.70 2.54
C VAL A 110 2.63 -9.70 2.07
N TYR A 111 3.87 -10.14 2.01
CA TYR A 111 4.99 -9.36 1.49
C TYR A 111 5.68 -10.11 0.37
N MET A 112 5.78 -9.48 -0.79
CA MET A 112 6.34 -10.08 -2.00
C MET A 112 7.40 -9.15 -2.58
N THR A 113 8.61 -9.65 -2.82
CA THR A 113 9.71 -8.89 -3.43
C THR A 113 10.36 -9.68 -4.57
N SER A 114 10.50 -9.07 -5.74
CA SER A 114 11.05 -9.69 -6.96
C SER A 114 11.15 -8.66 -8.10
N HIS A 115 11.54 -9.14 -9.28
CA HIS A 115 11.25 -8.46 -10.53
C HIS A 115 9.75 -8.46 -10.83
N GLY A 116 9.32 -7.58 -11.75
CA GLY A 116 7.95 -7.52 -12.23
C GLY A 116 7.83 -6.70 -13.50
N ASP A 117 6.68 -6.84 -14.15
CA ASP A 117 6.27 -5.99 -15.27
C ASP A 117 4.76 -5.64 -15.13
N GLU A 118 4.19 -4.97 -16.13
CA GLU A 118 2.78 -4.56 -16.14
C GLU A 118 1.79 -5.73 -16.02
N ARG A 119 2.21 -6.96 -16.36
CA ARG A 119 1.40 -8.18 -16.31
C ARG A 119 1.45 -8.88 -14.96
N GLY A 120 2.48 -8.60 -14.12
CA GLY A 120 2.54 -9.20 -12.81
C GLY A 120 3.92 -9.30 -12.16
N PHE A 121 3.95 -10.08 -11.09
CA PHE A 121 5.09 -10.35 -10.22
C PHE A 121 5.86 -11.59 -10.72
N PHE A 122 7.16 -11.50 -10.89
CA PHE A 122 7.98 -12.58 -11.46
C PHE A 122 8.32 -13.65 -10.43
N LEU A 123 8.11 -14.91 -10.82
CA LEU A 123 8.47 -16.12 -10.10
C LEU A 123 9.47 -16.93 -10.92
N ARG A 124 10.74 -16.84 -10.53
CA ARG A 124 11.86 -17.49 -11.26
C ARG A 124 11.75 -19.00 -11.34
N PRO A 125 11.30 -19.74 -10.31
CA PRO A 125 11.23 -21.20 -10.41
C PRO A 125 10.40 -21.71 -11.60
N ASP A 126 9.31 -21.02 -11.91
CA ASP A 126 8.43 -21.36 -13.04
C ASP A 126 8.68 -20.47 -14.26
N ARG A 127 9.57 -19.47 -14.15
CA ARG A 127 9.84 -18.45 -15.17
C ARG A 127 8.55 -17.78 -15.69
N ARG A 128 7.61 -17.51 -14.78
CA ARG A 128 6.30 -16.94 -15.09
C ARG A 128 5.97 -15.74 -14.18
N LEU A 129 4.97 -15.01 -14.60
CA LEU A 129 4.41 -13.90 -13.81
C LEU A 129 3.17 -14.38 -13.06
N LEU A 130 3.09 -14.04 -11.78
CA LEU A 130 1.85 -14.11 -11.01
C LEU A 130 1.03 -12.85 -11.31
N ALA A 131 -0.05 -13.04 -12.05
CA ALA A 131 -0.91 -11.95 -12.48
C ALA A 131 -1.69 -11.33 -11.30
N PRO A 132 -2.04 -10.03 -11.34
CA PRO A 132 -2.84 -9.38 -10.30
C PRO A 132 -4.17 -10.08 -9.99
N ALA A 133 -4.85 -10.61 -11.00
CA ALA A 133 -6.11 -11.34 -10.82
C ALA A 133 -5.92 -12.66 -10.06
N ALA A 134 -4.86 -13.42 -10.37
CA ALA A 134 -4.56 -14.69 -9.67
C ALA A 134 -4.20 -14.42 -8.20
N LEU A 135 -3.40 -13.38 -7.93
CA LEU A 135 -3.10 -12.95 -6.57
C LEU A 135 -4.36 -12.55 -5.81
N ASP A 136 -5.25 -11.76 -6.42
CA ASP A 136 -6.50 -11.33 -5.77
C ASP A 136 -7.42 -12.52 -5.44
N GLN A 137 -7.55 -13.49 -6.36
CA GLN A 137 -8.32 -14.71 -6.13
C GLN A 137 -7.75 -15.53 -4.96
N ALA A 138 -6.43 -15.72 -4.91
CA ALA A 138 -5.78 -16.44 -3.83
C ALA A 138 -5.96 -15.74 -2.47
N LEU A 139 -5.80 -14.41 -2.43
CA LEU A 139 -6.05 -13.62 -1.21
C LEU A 139 -7.53 -13.67 -0.79
N ALA A 140 -8.46 -13.63 -1.74
CA ALA A 140 -9.89 -13.74 -1.43
C ALA A 140 -10.22 -15.10 -0.80
N ALA A 141 -9.66 -16.18 -1.32
CA ALA A 141 -9.85 -17.52 -0.77
C ALA A 141 -9.22 -17.67 0.62
N GLY A 142 -7.98 -17.19 0.80
CA GLY A 142 -7.22 -17.41 2.02
C GLY A 142 -7.48 -16.39 3.14
N CYS A 143 -7.72 -15.13 2.81
CA CYS A 143 -7.91 -14.06 3.79
C CYS A 143 -9.39 -13.64 3.94
N GLY A 144 -10.20 -13.74 2.87
CA GLY A 144 -11.63 -13.40 2.91
C GLY A 144 -11.87 -11.95 3.34
N GLU A 145 -12.78 -11.77 4.30
CA GLU A 145 -13.15 -10.47 4.87
C GLU A 145 -12.22 -9.98 6.00
N ARG A 146 -11.19 -10.75 6.33
CA ARG A 146 -10.26 -10.36 7.40
C ARG A 146 -9.39 -9.18 6.97
N PRO A 147 -8.97 -8.31 7.92
CA PRO A 147 -7.98 -7.28 7.65
C PRO A 147 -6.77 -7.85 6.92
N THR A 148 -6.47 -7.33 5.75
CA THR A 148 -5.43 -7.85 4.86
C THR A 148 -4.51 -6.74 4.42
N VAL A 149 -3.21 -6.94 4.63
CA VAL A 149 -2.15 -6.06 4.14
C VAL A 149 -1.33 -6.78 3.08
N LEU A 150 -1.28 -6.23 1.89
CA LEU A 150 -0.47 -6.70 0.77
C LEU A 150 0.62 -5.68 0.46
N VAL A 151 1.86 -6.13 0.43
CA VAL A 151 3.01 -5.35 -0.06
C VAL A 151 3.59 -6.04 -1.27
N VAL A 152 3.72 -5.31 -2.38
CA VAL A 152 4.36 -5.79 -3.62
C VAL A 152 5.55 -4.90 -3.96
N SER A 153 6.74 -5.38 -3.66
CA SER A 153 8.01 -4.73 -3.98
C SER A 153 8.54 -5.25 -5.31
N ALA A 154 8.10 -4.61 -6.39
CA ALA A 154 8.48 -4.94 -7.77
C ALA A 154 8.30 -3.74 -8.70
N CYS A 155 8.94 -3.78 -9.87
CA CYS A 155 8.62 -2.87 -10.97
C CYS A 155 7.14 -3.02 -11.35
N HIS A 156 6.49 -1.93 -11.75
CA HIS A 156 5.10 -1.88 -12.20
C HIS A 156 4.06 -2.40 -11.18
N SER A 157 4.45 -2.54 -9.90
CA SER A 157 3.62 -3.15 -8.85
C SER A 157 2.31 -2.39 -8.56
N GLY A 158 2.17 -1.15 -8.99
CA GLY A 158 0.90 -0.42 -8.97
C GLY A 158 -0.24 -1.14 -9.71
N THR A 159 0.05 -2.06 -10.63
CA THR A 159 -0.94 -2.90 -11.32
C THR A 159 -1.74 -3.78 -10.35
N PHE A 160 -1.18 -4.08 -9.17
CA PHE A 160 -1.87 -4.82 -8.10
C PHE A 160 -2.90 -3.96 -7.34
N ILE A 161 -2.93 -2.64 -7.55
CA ILE A 161 -3.94 -1.72 -7.02
C ILE A 161 -4.98 -1.44 -8.13
N ASN A 162 -5.88 -2.38 -8.36
CA ASN A 162 -6.92 -2.32 -9.38
C ASN A 162 -8.33 -2.40 -8.78
N ALA A 163 -9.37 -2.30 -9.61
CA ALA A 163 -10.75 -2.27 -9.13
C ALA A 163 -11.14 -3.52 -8.30
N ALA A 164 -10.66 -4.71 -8.67
CA ALA A 164 -10.99 -5.95 -7.97
C ALA A 164 -10.26 -6.07 -6.62
N SER A 165 -9.01 -5.58 -6.54
CA SER A 165 -8.19 -5.67 -5.33
C SER A 165 -8.52 -4.62 -4.27
N ARG A 166 -9.15 -3.50 -4.65
CA ARG A 166 -9.55 -2.41 -3.74
C ARG A 166 -10.77 -2.80 -2.92
N ARG A 167 -10.55 -3.48 -1.80
CA ARG A 167 -11.61 -3.92 -0.87
C ARG A 167 -11.58 -3.12 0.42
N PRO A 168 -12.74 -2.95 1.12
CA PRO A 168 -12.83 -2.17 2.36
C PRO A 168 -11.87 -2.64 3.47
N ASN A 169 -11.62 -3.96 3.54
CA ASN A 169 -10.77 -4.64 4.53
C ASN A 169 -9.31 -4.77 4.09
N ARG A 170 -8.85 -4.06 3.04
CA ARG A 170 -7.52 -4.26 2.47
C ARG A 170 -6.67 -2.99 2.46
N ILE A 171 -5.38 -3.15 2.77
CA ILE A 171 -4.32 -2.18 2.52
C ILE A 171 -3.38 -2.77 1.48
N ILE A 172 -3.05 -2.01 0.44
CA ILE A 172 -2.11 -2.44 -0.61
C ILE A 172 -1.02 -1.39 -0.77
N LEU A 173 0.22 -1.83 -0.58
CA LEU A 173 1.42 -1.04 -0.81
C LEU A 173 2.14 -1.57 -2.05
N ALA A 174 2.50 -0.69 -2.96
CA ALA A 174 3.24 -1.03 -4.16
C ALA A 174 4.50 -0.16 -4.29
N ALA A 175 5.63 -0.78 -4.60
CA ALA A 175 6.93 -0.10 -4.71
C ALA A 175 7.02 0.87 -5.87
N ALA A 176 6.18 0.73 -6.89
CA ALA A 176 6.20 1.56 -8.08
C ALA A 176 4.79 1.79 -8.65
N ALA A 177 4.60 2.88 -9.38
CA ALA A 177 3.39 3.08 -10.17
C ALA A 177 3.29 2.05 -11.30
N THR A 178 2.11 1.95 -11.92
CA THR A 178 1.82 0.96 -12.97
C THR A 178 2.77 1.05 -14.17
N ASP A 179 3.26 2.24 -14.47
CA ASP A 179 4.15 2.55 -15.61
C ASP A 179 5.60 2.81 -15.18
N ARG A 180 6.00 2.44 -13.95
CA ARG A 180 7.31 2.76 -13.37
C ARG A 180 8.09 1.51 -12.96
N ALA A 181 9.41 1.60 -13.11
CA ALA A 181 10.33 0.66 -12.49
C ALA A 181 10.51 0.96 -10.98
N SER A 182 10.82 -0.05 -10.20
CA SER A 182 11.44 0.06 -8.88
C SER A 182 12.94 -0.21 -9.01
N PHE A 183 13.75 0.16 -8.01
CA PHE A 183 15.20 0.16 -8.13
C PHE A 183 15.87 -0.60 -6.97
N GLY A 184 17.21 -0.82 -7.12
CA GLY A 184 18.03 -1.45 -6.10
C GLY A 184 18.12 -2.99 -6.20
N CYS A 185 17.64 -3.61 -7.29
CA CYS A 185 17.74 -5.05 -7.51
C CYS A 185 19.09 -5.48 -8.14
N GLY A 186 20.12 -4.61 -8.14
CA GLY A 186 21.46 -4.97 -8.56
C GLY A 186 22.16 -5.88 -7.55
N ALA A 187 23.15 -6.66 -8.02
CA ALA A 187 23.87 -7.63 -7.20
C ALA A 187 24.66 -7.00 -6.02
N ASP A 188 24.98 -5.71 -6.12
CA ASP A 188 25.74 -4.97 -5.11
C ASP A 188 24.86 -4.36 -4.01
N ASN A 189 23.54 -4.52 -4.08
CA ASN A 189 22.62 -4.00 -3.09
C ASN A 189 22.18 -5.09 -2.12
N ASP A 190 22.22 -4.81 -0.83
CA ASP A 190 21.69 -5.70 0.20
C ASP A 190 20.16 -5.80 0.15
N TYR A 191 19.49 -4.74 -0.28
CA TYR A 191 18.04 -4.63 -0.40
C TYR A 191 17.65 -3.84 -1.66
N THR A 192 16.44 -4.05 -2.17
CA THR A 192 15.86 -3.06 -3.09
C THR A 192 15.66 -1.74 -2.35
N TYR A 193 15.55 -0.61 -3.06
CA TYR A 193 15.35 0.69 -2.39
C TYR A 193 14.04 0.72 -1.60
N TYR A 194 13.01 0.08 -2.12
CA TYR A 194 11.73 -0.01 -1.42
C TYR A 194 11.83 -0.88 -0.17
N ASP A 195 12.45 -2.06 -0.26
CA ASP A 195 12.62 -2.98 0.87
C ASP A 195 13.49 -2.35 1.97
N GLN A 196 14.58 -1.67 1.59
CA GLN A 196 15.41 -0.93 2.52
C GLN A 196 14.61 0.12 3.29
N CYS A 197 13.86 0.97 2.57
CA CYS A 197 13.06 2.01 3.18
C CYS A 197 11.93 1.43 4.04
N PHE A 198 11.24 0.37 3.59
CA PHE A 198 10.20 -0.30 4.36
C PHE A 198 10.75 -0.84 5.68
N LEU A 199 11.87 -1.55 5.65
CA LEU A 199 12.52 -2.09 6.83
C LEU A 199 12.99 -0.98 7.79
N GLN A 200 13.58 0.10 7.28
CA GLN A 200 14.03 1.23 8.11
C GLN A 200 12.89 1.92 8.86
N GLN A 201 11.70 2.00 8.27
CA GLN A 201 10.56 2.68 8.88
C GLN A 201 9.70 1.76 9.77
N LEU A 202 9.88 0.44 9.66
CA LEU A 202 9.03 -0.55 10.34
C LEU A 202 9.04 -0.39 11.87
N ASP A 203 10.20 -0.13 12.46
CA ASP A 203 10.36 -0.07 13.92
C ASP A 203 9.72 1.16 14.56
N ALA A 204 9.63 2.27 13.82
CA ALA A 204 9.03 3.52 14.30
C ALA A 204 7.53 3.64 13.99
N ALA A 205 7.03 2.88 13.03
CA ALA A 205 5.64 2.95 12.61
C ALA A 205 4.70 2.28 13.62
N THR A 206 3.50 2.85 13.77
CA THR A 206 2.43 2.27 14.62
C THR A 206 1.26 1.75 13.81
N THR A 207 1.04 2.29 12.60
CA THR A 207 -0.04 1.91 11.69
C THR A 207 0.51 1.57 10.31
N TRP A 208 -0.19 0.73 9.56
CA TRP A 208 0.21 0.38 8.20
C TRP A 208 0.19 1.56 7.23
N SER A 209 -0.78 2.46 7.36
CA SER A 209 -0.83 3.69 6.56
C SER A 209 0.33 4.64 6.89
N GLY A 210 0.70 4.75 8.17
CA GLY A 210 1.87 5.52 8.60
C GLY A 210 3.18 4.93 8.07
N LEU A 211 3.35 3.61 8.14
CA LEU A 211 4.50 2.91 7.56
C LEU A 211 4.60 3.18 6.06
N ALA A 212 3.49 3.05 5.33
CA ALA A 212 3.47 3.30 3.88
C ALA A 212 3.89 4.73 3.53
N ALA A 213 3.38 5.72 4.25
CA ALA A 213 3.74 7.14 4.04
C ALA A 213 5.23 7.40 4.31
N ALA A 214 5.77 6.86 5.42
CA ALA A 214 7.19 6.99 5.78
C ALA A 214 8.11 6.26 4.76
N THR A 215 7.71 5.05 4.34
CA THR A 215 8.43 4.29 3.29
C THR A 215 8.49 5.08 1.98
N ARG A 216 7.37 5.62 1.53
CA ARG A 216 7.31 6.44 0.33
C ARG A 216 8.24 7.65 0.42
N ALA A 217 8.20 8.42 1.50
CA ALA A 217 9.06 9.58 1.70
C ALA A 217 10.56 9.22 1.70
N CYS A 218 10.91 8.05 2.29
CA CYS A 218 12.26 7.51 2.27
C CYS A 218 12.70 7.18 0.83
N VAL A 219 11.88 6.43 0.06
CA VAL A 219 12.18 6.07 -1.34
C VAL A 219 12.36 7.31 -2.20
N GLU A 220 11.45 8.28 -2.12
CA GLU A 220 11.55 9.55 -2.86
C GLU A 220 12.84 10.31 -2.53
N THR A 221 13.28 10.28 -1.28
CA THR A 221 14.53 10.91 -0.84
C THR A 221 15.75 10.17 -1.38
N LEU A 222 15.74 8.84 -1.32
CA LEU A 222 16.82 8.00 -1.82
C LEU A 222 16.98 8.15 -3.34
N GLU A 223 15.89 8.09 -4.09
CA GLU A 223 15.90 8.25 -5.55
C GLU A 223 16.39 9.63 -5.99
N ARG A 224 16.01 10.70 -5.28
CA ARG A 224 16.56 12.05 -5.53
C ARG A 224 18.08 12.11 -5.31
N ARG A 225 18.56 11.51 -4.22
CA ARG A 225 20.02 11.48 -3.92
C ARG A 225 20.82 10.73 -4.99
N LEU A 226 20.22 9.69 -5.56
CA LEU A 226 20.85 8.85 -6.58
C LEU A 226 20.61 9.36 -8.01
N GLY A 227 19.93 10.50 -8.17
CA GLY A 227 19.69 11.12 -9.46
C GLY A 227 18.78 10.30 -10.37
N VAL A 228 17.84 9.53 -9.82
CA VAL A 228 16.88 8.74 -10.61
C VAL A 228 16.00 9.69 -11.42
N ARG A 229 16.16 9.65 -12.76
CA ARG A 229 15.44 10.56 -13.67
C ARG A 229 13.94 10.27 -13.78
N ARG A 230 13.54 9.01 -13.63
CA ARG A 230 12.14 8.56 -13.67
C ARG A 230 11.81 7.80 -12.38
N PRO A 231 11.42 8.51 -11.30
CA PRO A 231 11.17 7.93 -9.98
C PRO A 231 10.11 6.83 -9.99
N SER A 232 10.20 5.89 -9.06
CA SER A 232 9.29 4.74 -8.96
C SER A 232 7.87 5.15 -8.57
N GLN A 233 7.68 6.21 -7.78
CA GLN A 233 6.39 6.69 -7.28
C GLN A 233 5.61 5.59 -6.54
N PRO A 234 6.03 5.18 -5.35
CA PRO A 234 5.33 4.16 -4.57
C PRO A 234 3.85 4.51 -4.37
N GLN A 235 3.00 3.49 -4.46
CA GLN A 235 1.54 3.64 -4.41
C GLN A 235 0.96 3.03 -3.14
N LEU A 236 -0.18 3.55 -2.71
CA LEU A 236 -0.92 3.09 -1.53
C LEU A 236 -2.41 3.07 -1.82
N PHE A 237 -3.08 1.99 -1.44
CA PHE A 237 -4.52 1.93 -1.27
C PHE A 237 -4.84 1.55 0.18
N VAL A 238 -5.82 2.22 0.79
CA VAL A 238 -6.30 1.93 2.13
C VAL A 238 -7.81 1.80 2.09
N GLY A 239 -8.28 0.61 2.43
CA GLY A 239 -9.72 0.33 2.57
C GLY A 239 -10.30 0.98 3.83
N THR A 240 -11.59 1.28 3.80
CA THR A 240 -12.29 2.04 4.85
C THR A 240 -12.32 1.35 6.21
N GLU A 241 -12.34 0.01 6.23
CA GLU A 241 -12.39 -0.79 7.48
C GLU A 241 -11.01 -0.92 8.15
N VAL A 242 -9.93 -0.63 7.42
CA VAL A 242 -8.53 -0.83 7.88
C VAL A 242 -7.72 0.46 7.91
N ALA A 243 -8.37 1.61 7.80
CA ALA A 243 -7.70 2.91 7.74
C ALA A 243 -6.74 3.15 8.92
N ASN A 244 -7.13 2.70 10.12
CA ASN A 244 -6.35 2.83 11.36
C ASN A 244 -5.79 1.50 11.85
N LEU A 245 -5.59 0.52 10.96
CA LEU A 245 -5.03 -0.79 11.30
C LEU A 245 -3.60 -0.64 11.81
N ARG A 246 -3.36 -1.13 13.03
CA ARG A 246 -2.04 -1.12 13.66
C ARG A 246 -1.15 -2.25 13.12
N LEU A 247 0.16 -2.05 13.21
CA LEU A 247 1.11 -3.13 12.98
C LEU A 247 0.96 -4.19 14.08
N PRO A 248 1.37 -5.46 13.79
CA PRO A 248 1.44 -6.49 14.82
C PRO A 248 2.25 -6.04 16.03
N GLY A 249 1.72 -6.24 17.24
CA GLY A 249 2.42 -5.91 18.48
C GLY A 249 2.53 -4.40 18.82
N ARG A 250 1.76 -3.54 18.16
CA ARG A 250 1.77 -2.08 18.38
C ARG A 250 0.46 -1.57 18.95
#